data_a0df4068db4c79f72e61d4bbc173f219
#
_entry.id   a0df4068db4c79f72e61d4bbc173f219
#
_cell.length_a   1.000
_cell.length_b   1.000
_cell.length_c   1.000
_cell.angle_alpha   90.00
_cell.angle_beta   90.00
_cell.angle_gamma   90.00
#
_symmetry.space_group_name_H-M   'P 1'
#
loop_
_entity.id
_entity.type
_entity.pdbx_description
1 polymer ?
#
loop_
_entity_poly.entity_id
_entity_poly.type
_entity_poly.pdbx_seq_one_letter_code
_entity_poly.pdbx_strand_id
1 'polypeptide(L)'
;AAPVAVAQAATGEQSLDKPKGDILSVHASSRPWFNILVCALMVAHILVNILPTQAATAFGGMYVTNASVGVIKTILAFGTLIVFIQAREWLSRPDTAFKEGEFYILALSTLLGMNMMVSANHFLLFFLGLEMASVPMACLVAFDKYRHYSAEAGAKFILTATFSSGVMLFGISFIYGATGTLYFDDVVAKLTVTPLTIMGMVFFFSGLGFKISLVPFHFWTADTYQGAPTTVTGYLSVVSKGAAAFALCAILMKVFAPMVPYWRYMLMIVVVLSITVANLFAIHQKNLKRFMAFSSISQAGYIMLAVIGDSAMGVTALSYYVLIYVVANLAVFTIISSVEEHNGGVVSMDAYNGFYK
;
A
#
# COMPACT_ATOMS: atom_id res chain seq x y z
N ALA A 1 -40.16 17.60 17.95
CA ALA A 1 -39.74 16.18 18.12
C ALA A 1 -39.71 15.39 16.78
N ALA A 2 -39.53 16.06 15.65
CA ALA A 2 -39.56 15.37 14.34
C ALA A 2 -38.31 15.51 13.45
N PRO A 3 -37.19 16.13 13.83
CA PRO A 3 -36.03 16.16 12.93
C PRO A 3 -35.00 15.05 13.15
N VAL A 4 -35.08 14.26 14.24
CA VAL A 4 -34.05 13.23 14.52
C VAL A 4 -34.30 11.90 13.78
N ALA A 5 -35.57 11.57 13.49
CA ALA A 5 -35.94 10.33 12.81
C ALA A 5 -35.63 10.32 11.30
N VAL A 6 -35.55 11.49 10.66
CA VAL A 6 -35.27 11.58 9.21
C VAL A 6 -33.75 11.48 8.91
N ALA A 7 -32.89 11.82 9.85
CA ALA A 7 -31.43 11.69 9.69
C ALA A 7 -30.93 10.23 9.79
N GLN A 8 -31.65 9.36 10.51
CA GLN A 8 -31.28 7.93 10.61
C GLN A 8 -31.74 7.09 9.42
N ALA A 9 -32.70 7.55 8.64
CA ALA A 9 -33.12 6.82 7.42
C ALA A 9 -32.26 7.07 6.19
N ALA A 10 -31.37 8.06 6.20
CA ALA A 10 -30.50 8.42 5.08
C ALA A 10 -29.11 7.74 5.13
N THR A 11 -28.76 7.15 6.25
CA THR A 11 -27.50 6.39 6.42
C THR A 11 -27.82 4.92 6.57
N GLY A 12 -28.21 4.19 5.57
CA GLY A 12 -28.53 2.75 5.61
C GLY A 12 -27.42 1.86 6.25
N GLU A 13 -26.94 2.21 7.42
CA GLU A 13 -26.08 1.40 8.27
C GLU A 13 -26.93 0.33 8.96
N GLN A 14 -27.18 -0.76 8.24
CA GLN A 14 -27.47 -2.00 8.92
C GLN A 14 -26.18 -2.45 9.58
N SER A 15 -26.02 -2.14 10.88
CA SER A 15 -25.05 -2.83 11.72
C SER A 15 -25.40 -4.33 11.68
N LEU A 16 -24.53 -5.15 11.11
CA LEU A 16 -24.62 -6.58 11.30
C LEU A 16 -24.68 -6.83 12.81
N ASP A 17 -25.78 -7.41 13.31
CA ASP A 17 -25.97 -7.67 14.72
C ASP A 17 -24.73 -8.34 15.30
N LYS A 18 -24.12 -7.67 16.30
CA LYS A 18 -23.05 -8.28 17.07
C LYS A 18 -23.60 -9.58 17.66
N PRO A 19 -22.93 -10.73 17.48
CA PRO A 19 -23.40 -11.96 18.09
C PRO A 19 -23.55 -11.73 19.60
N LYS A 20 -24.77 -11.84 20.10
CA LYS A 20 -25.06 -11.81 21.54
C LYS A 20 -24.44 -13.06 22.16
N GLY A 21 -23.27 -12.94 22.72
CA GLY A 21 -22.60 -14.04 23.40
C GLY A 21 -21.16 -14.29 22.98
N ASP A 22 -20.37 -13.24 22.88
CA ASP A 22 -18.91 -13.40 22.77
C ASP A 22 -18.38 -13.91 24.11
N ILE A 23 -18.14 -15.24 24.16
CA ILE A 23 -17.52 -15.97 25.30
C ILE A 23 -16.10 -15.42 25.60
N LEU A 24 -15.59 -14.52 24.79
CA LEU A 24 -14.31 -13.86 24.90
C LEU A 24 -14.42 -12.37 25.30
N SER A 25 -15.47 -11.95 25.99
CA SER A 25 -15.46 -10.68 26.73
C SER A 25 -14.53 -10.74 27.95
N VAL A 26 -13.30 -11.16 27.74
CA VAL A 26 -12.18 -10.80 28.61
C VAL A 26 -12.12 -9.29 28.51
N HIS A 27 -12.27 -8.60 29.65
CA HIS A 27 -12.04 -7.18 29.76
C HIS A 27 -10.67 -6.83 29.15
N ALA A 28 -10.65 -6.53 27.86
CA ALA A 28 -9.45 -6.10 27.15
C ALA A 28 -9.22 -4.64 27.59
N SER A 29 -8.58 -4.46 28.73
CA SER A 29 -7.98 -3.20 29.05
C SER A 29 -6.96 -2.89 27.97
N SER A 30 -7.02 -1.71 27.36
CA SER A 30 -5.97 -1.21 26.48
C SER A 30 -4.62 -1.42 27.17
N ARG A 31 -3.68 -2.05 26.46
CA ARG A 31 -2.34 -2.34 26.98
C ARG A 31 -1.35 -1.30 26.42
N PRO A 32 -1.30 -0.07 26.97
CA PRO A 32 -0.47 1.00 26.41
C PRO A 32 1.02 0.63 26.34
N TRP A 33 1.50 -0.23 27.23
CA TRP A 33 2.87 -0.76 27.22
C TRP A 33 3.16 -1.60 25.96
N PHE A 34 2.14 -2.30 25.41
CA PHE A 34 2.31 -3.17 24.24
C PHE A 34 2.60 -2.33 22.98
N ASN A 35 1.84 -1.26 22.76
CA ASN A 35 2.13 -0.31 21.67
C ASN A 35 3.54 0.30 21.82
N ILE A 36 3.93 0.71 23.05
CA ILE A 36 5.25 1.27 23.31
C ILE A 36 6.35 0.25 22.99
N LEU A 37 6.16 -1.01 23.37
CA LEU A 37 7.11 -2.09 23.07
C LEU A 37 7.26 -2.29 21.56
N VAL A 38 6.15 -2.37 20.83
CA VAL A 38 6.18 -2.57 19.37
C VAL A 38 6.85 -1.38 18.70
N CYS A 39 6.54 -0.15 19.10
CA CYS A 39 7.21 1.05 18.58
C CYS A 39 8.71 1.06 18.87
N ALA A 40 9.13 0.65 20.09
CA ALA A 40 10.54 0.55 20.45
C ALA A 40 11.29 -0.49 19.60
N LEU A 41 10.66 -1.65 19.34
CA LEU A 41 11.21 -2.66 18.43
C LEU A 41 11.31 -2.15 16.99
N MET A 42 10.34 -1.36 16.53
CA MET A 42 10.39 -0.74 15.20
C MET A 42 11.52 0.31 15.10
N VAL A 43 11.75 1.10 16.17
CA VAL A 43 12.90 2.02 16.21
C VAL A 43 14.20 1.24 16.17
N ALA A 44 14.33 0.16 16.94
CA ALA A 44 15.51 -0.71 16.89
C ALA A 44 15.72 -1.30 15.47
N HIS A 45 14.65 -1.75 14.80
CA HIS A 45 14.71 -2.23 13.42
C HIS A 45 15.20 -1.15 12.45
N ILE A 46 14.71 0.09 12.59
CA ILE A 46 15.18 1.24 11.78
C ILE A 46 16.66 1.49 12.01
N LEU A 47 17.12 1.52 13.27
CA LEU A 47 18.52 1.74 13.60
C LEU A 47 19.43 0.66 12.99
N VAL A 48 19.01 -0.61 13.02
CA VAL A 48 19.76 -1.71 12.38
C VAL A 48 19.83 -1.52 10.87
N ASN A 49 18.77 -1.06 10.20
CA ASN A 49 18.77 -0.83 8.75
C ASN A 49 19.61 0.40 8.31
N ILE A 50 19.83 1.38 9.21
CA ILE A 50 20.66 2.56 8.92
C ILE A 50 22.16 2.21 9.01
N LEU A 51 22.53 1.18 9.77
CA LEU A 51 23.92 0.74 9.83
C LEU A 51 24.40 0.33 8.45
N PRO A 52 25.66 0.68 8.08
CA PRO A 52 26.19 0.33 6.77
C PRO A 52 26.21 -1.18 6.59
N THR A 53 25.33 -1.67 5.72
CA THR A 53 25.26 -3.09 5.38
C THR A 53 26.15 -3.38 4.18
N GLN A 54 27.04 -4.34 4.31
CA GLN A 54 27.74 -4.90 3.15
C GLN A 54 26.72 -5.59 2.24
N ALA A 55 26.98 -5.57 0.94
CA ALA A 55 26.18 -6.32 -0.02
C ALA A 55 26.22 -7.81 0.36
N ALA A 56 25.06 -8.40 0.57
CA ALA A 56 24.91 -9.78 0.97
C ALA A 56 23.76 -10.45 0.21
N THR A 57 23.88 -11.74 0.02
CA THR A 57 22.87 -12.58 -0.62
C THR A 57 22.43 -13.70 0.32
N ALA A 58 21.15 -14.09 0.24
CA ALA A 58 20.58 -15.19 0.98
C ALA A 58 19.65 -16.04 0.09
N PHE A 59 19.24 -17.19 0.58
CA PHE A 59 18.32 -18.10 -0.12
C PHE A 59 18.77 -18.42 -1.54
N GLY A 60 20.03 -18.84 -1.68
CA GLY A 60 20.60 -19.21 -3.00
C GLY A 60 20.68 -18.03 -3.98
N GLY A 61 20.83 -16.79 -3.50
CA GLY A 61 20.89 -15.60 -4.34
C GLY A 61 19.53 -14.98 -4.70
N MET A 62 18.43 -15.55 -4.23
CA MET A 62 17.08 -14.99 -4.46
C MET A 62 16.84 -13.70 -3.71
N TYR A 63 17.49 -13.52 -2.55
CA TYR A 63 17.39 -12.32 -1.71
C TYR A 63 18.71 -11.57 -1.73
N VAL A 64 18.63 -10.27 -2.03
CA VAL A 64 19.81 -9.39 -2.11
C VAL A 64 19.58 -8.18 -1.21
N THR A 65 20.60 -7.81 -0.45
CA THR A 65 20.63 -6.56 0.31
C THR A 65 21.84 -5.75 -0.07
N ASN A 66 21.69 -4.45 -0.13
CA ASN A 66 22.74 -3.46 -0.36
C ASN A 66 22.34 -2.13 0.29
N ALA A 67 23.20 -1.13 0.26
CA ALA A 67 22.94 0.17 0.86
C ALA A 67 21.63 0.84 0.36
N SER A 68 21.36 0.79 -0.94
CA SER A 68 20.14 1.37 -1.52
C SER A 68 18.87 0.67 -1.03
N VAL A 69 18.89 -0.67 -0.98
CA VAL A 69 17.79 -1.47 -0.44
C VAL A 69 17.60 -1.19 1.06
N GLY A 70 18.71 -0.98 1.81
CA GLY A 70 18.65 -0.59 3.22
C GLY A 70 17.94 0.74 3.45
N VAL A 71 18.23 1.75 2.63
CA VAL A 71 17.52 3.05 2.66
C VAL A 71 16.03 2.88 2.41
N ILE A 72 15.65 2.10 1.39
CA ILE A 72 14.24 1.85 1.07
C ILE A 72 13.51 1.18 2.24
N LYS A 73 14.10 0.13 2.83
CA LYS A 73 13.54 -0.55 4.01
C LYS A 73 13.39 0.38 5.20
N THR A 74 14.36 1.28 5.39
CA THR A 74 14.29 2.31 6.45
C THR A 74 13.10 3.24 6.25
N ILE A 75 12.85 3.69 5.01
CA ILE A 75 11.69 4.55 4.68
C ILE A 75 10.38 3.81 4.96
N LEU A 76 10.26 2.55 4.55
CA LEU A 76 9.07 1.73 4.79
C LEU A 76 8.84 1.47 6.28
N ALA A 77 9.90 1.15 7.03
CA ALA A 77 9.84 0.94 8.46
C ALA A 77 9.48 2.23 9.22
N PHE A 78 10.02 3.37 8.79
CA PHE A 78 9.68 4.68 9.35
C PHE A 78 8.20 5.04 9.13
N GLY A 79 7.67 4.83 7.93
CA GLY A 79 6.24 5.00 7.66
C GLY A 79 5.37 4.08 8.52
N THR A 80 5.77 2.82 8.69
CA THR A 80 5.07 1.86 9.54
C THR A 80 5.11 2.28 11.02
N LEU A 81 6.22 2.82 11.51
CA LEU A 81 6.34 3.36 12.87
C LEU A 81 5.34 4.50 13.11
N ILE A 82 5.23 5.44 12.17
CA ILE A 82 4.25 6.54 12.28
C ILE A 82 2.83 5.96 12.36
N VAL A 83 2.50 4.97 11.51
CA VAL A 83 1.18 4.31 11.54
C VAL A 83 0.92 3.64 12.89
N PHE A 84 1.91 3.01 13.52
CA PHE A 84 1.76 2.39 14.84
C PHE A 84 1.52 3.43 15.95
N ILE A 85 2.16 4.58 15.85
CA ILE A 85 1.91 5.69 16.78
C ILE A 85 0.47 6.22 16.61
N GLN A 86 0.02 6.40 15.36
CA GLN A 86 -1.34 6.86 15.05
C GLN A 86 -2.41 5.83 15.45
N ALA A 87 -2.13 4.55 15.30
CA ALA A 87 -3.07 3.48 15.61
C ALA A 87 -3.43 3.38 17.09
N ARG A 88 -2.60 3.91 17.99
CA ARG A 88 -2.76 3.78 19.44
C ARG A 88 -4.13 4.23 19.94
N GLU A 89 -4.59 5.39 19.49
CA GLU A 89 -5.87 5.97 19.94
C GLU A 89 -7.04 5.12 19.43
N TRP A 90 -7.03 4.79 18.15
CA TRP A 90 -8.05 3.93 17.55
C TRP A 90 -8.10 2.53 18.18
N LEU A 91 -6.94 1.90 18.44
CA LEU A 91 -6.84 0.58 19.07
C LEU A 91 -7.19 0.60 20.57
N SER A 92 -7.23 1.76 21.21
CA SER A 92 -7.64 1.89 22.61
C SER A 92 -9.16 1.89 22.78
N ARG A 93 -9.95 1.94 21.72
CA ARG A 93 -11.42 1.92 21.78
C ARG A 93 -11.96 0.55 22.22
N PRO A 94 -13.07 0.50 22.95
CA PRO A 94 -13.64 -0.77 23.43
C PRO A 94 -13.96 -1.81 22.35
N ASP A 95 -14.27 -1.32 21.12
CA ASP A 95 -14.63 -2.16 19.97
C ASP A 95 -13.41 -2.70 19.20
N THR A 96 -12.22 -2.17 19.43
CA THR A 96 -10.98 -2.55 18.74
C THR A 96 -9.88 -3.08 19.67
N ALA A 97 -9.90 -2.72 20.96
CA ALA A 97 -8.83 -3.04 21.92
C ALA A 97 -8.50 -4.54 22.01
N PHE A 98 -9.51 -5.40 21.91
CA PHE A 98 -9.29 -6.86 21.96
C PHE A 98 -8.59 -7.42 20.72
N LYS A 99 -8.52 -6.66 19.62
CA LYS A 99 -7.85 -7.02 18.35
C LYS A 99 -6.49 -6.36 18.17
N GLU A 100 -5.97 -5.66 19.18
CA GLU A 100 -4.70 -4.92 19.09
C GLU A 100 -3.56 -5.82 18.60
N GLY A 101 -3.43 -7.03 19.16
CA GLY A 101 -2.41 -8.01 18.74
C GLY A 101 -2.54 -8.44 17.27
N GLU A 102 -3.78 -8.66 16.80
CA GLU A 102 -4.05 -9.02 15.41
C GLU A 102 -3.61 -7.91 14.44
N PHE A 103 -3.87 -6.65 14.79
CA PHE A 103 -3.45 -5.50 14.00
C PHE A 103 -1.93 -5.48 13.80
N TYR A 104 -1.15 -5.62 14.88
CA TYR A 104 0.32 -5.59 14.76
C TYR A 104 0.87 -6.80 13.99
N ILE A 105 0.32 -8.00 14.21
CA ILE A 105 0.73 -9.19 13.45
C ILE A 105 0.50 -8.99 11.95
N LEU A 106 -0.68 -8.53 11.56
CA LEU A 106 -1.02 -8.28 10.16
C LEU A 106 -0.15 -7.17 9.56
N ALA A 107 0.04 -6.06 10.27
CA ALA A 107 0.86 -4.95 9.79
C ALA A 107 2.34 -5.31 9.66
N LEU A 108 2.92 -6.05 10.61
CA LEU A 108 4.29 -6.55 10.53
C LEU A 108 4.46 -7.58 9.43
N SER A 109 3.45 -8.45 9.20
CA SER A 109 3.46 -9.40 8.08
C SER A 109 3.46 -8.68 6.74
N THR A 110 2.67 -7.61 6.59
CA THR A 110 2.71 -6.78 5.36
C THR A 110 4.07 -6.11 5.17
N LEU A 111 4.67 -5.57 6.24
CA LEU A 111 5.99 -4.94 6.18
C LEU A 111 7.08 -5.96 5.79
N LEU A 112 7.02 -7.17 6.36
CA LEU A 112 7.92 -8.26 5.99
C LEU A 112 7.80 -8.60 4.50
N GLY A 113 6.56 -8.74 3.99
CA GLY A 113 6.29 -8.97 2.57
C GLY A 113 6.86 -7.86 1.69
N MET A 114 6.69 -6.59 2.07
CA MET A 114 7.28 -5.45 1.35
C MET A 114 8.80 -5.49 1.36
N ASN A 115 9.44 -5.84 2.48
CA ASN A 115 10.89 -5.98 2.59
C ASN A 115 11.41 -7.13 1.73
N MET A 116 10.69 -8.25 1.64
CA MET A 116 11.02 -9.36 0.73
C MET A 116 10.90 -8.92 -0.73
N MET A 117 9.82 -8.23 -1.09
CA MET A 117 9.58 -7.75 -2.45
C MET A 117 10.67 -6.79 -2.94
N VAL A 118 11.09 -5.83 -2.10
CA VAL A 118 12.13 -4.85 -2.44
C VAL A 118 13.52 -5.49 -2.52
N SER A 119 13.77 -6.57 -1.78
CA SER A 119 15.06 -7.30 -1.75
C SER A 119 15.11 -8.45 -2.73
N ALA A 120 14.07 -8.67 -3.53
CA ALA A 120 13.99 -9.80 -4.43
C ALA A 120 14.98 -9.66 -5.60
N ASN A 121 15.70 -10.74 -5.88
CA ASN A 121 16.51 -10.95 -7.09
C ASN A 121 16.01 -12.15 -7.92
N HIS A 122 14.78 -12.60 -7.61
CA HIS A 122 14.12 -13.73 -8.25
C HIS A 122 12.61 -13.50 -8.27
N PHE A 123 11.97 -13.79 -9.39
CA PHE A 123 10.52 -13.54 -9.54
C PHE A 123 9.66 -14.31 -8.52
N LEU A 124 10.08 -15.51 -8.10
CA LEU A 124 9.37 -16.26 -7.07
C LEU A 124 9.38 -15.51 -5.72
N LEU A 125 10.56 -15.05 -5.27
CA LEU A 125 10.66 -14.30 -4.01
C LEU A 125 9.91 -12.97 -4.08
N PHE A 126 10.00 -12.31 -5.23
CA PHE A 126 9.23 -11.09 -5.50
C PHE A 126 7.72 -11.31 -5.35
N PHE A 127 7.20 -12.39 -5.99
CA PHE A 127 5.79 -12.73 -5.94
C PHE A 127 5.33 -13.10 -4.52
N LEU A 128 6.11 -13.93 -3.81
CA LEU A 128 5.83 -14.27 -2.40
C LEU A 128 5.77 -13.02 -1.51
N GLY A 129 6.72 -12.09 -1.70
CA GLY A 129 6.74 -10.81 -0.99
C GLY A 129 5.50 -9.97 -1.30
N LEU A 130 5.09 -9.93 -2.55
CA LEU A 130 3.89 -9.19 -2.98
C LEU A 130 2.61 -9.76 -2.38
N GLU A 131 2.43 -11.08 -2.38
CA GLU A 131 1.27 -11.74 -1.77
C GLU A 131 1.27 -11.57 -0.25
N MET A 132 2.43 -11.74 0.39
CA MET A 132 2.58 -11.52 1.82
C MET A 132 2.33 -10.06 2.23
N ALA A 133 2.55 -9.09 1.32
CA ALA A 133 2.18 -7.70 1.53
C ALA A 133 0.71 -7.41 1.21
N SER A 134 0.00 -8.27 0.48
CA SER A 134 -1.36 -8.01 -0.03
C SER A 134 -2.45 -8.69 0.79
N VAL A 135 -2.28 -9.97 1.13
CA VAL A 135 -3.30 -10.75 1.85
C VAL A 135 -3.54 -10.23 3.28
N PRO A 136 -2.49 -10.01 4.12
CA PRO A 136 -2.72 -9.41 5.43
C PRO A 136 -3.24 -7.97 5.34
N MET A 137 -2.88 -7.21 4.30
CA MET A 137 -3.42 -5.87 4.05
C MET A 137 -4.93 -5.92 3.78
N ALA A 138 -5.43 -6.92 3.06
CA ALA A 138 -6.87 -7.11 2.86
C ALA A 138 -7.61 -7.34 4.18
N CYS A 139 -7.01 -8.11 5.10
CA CYS A 139 -7.53 -8.30 6.44
C CYS A 139 -7.54 -6.99 7.25
N LEU A 140 -6.49 -6.17 7.10
CA LEU A 140 -6.45 -4.84 7.73
C LEU A 140 -7.51 -3.90 7.14
N VAL A 141 -7.76 -3.91 5.84
CA VAL A 141 -8.82 -3.12 5.20
C VAL A 141 -10.20 -3.52 5.74
N ALA A 142 -10.43 -4.83 5.95
CA ALA A 142 -11.67 -5.37 6.52
C ALA A 142 -11.65 -5.45 8.05
N PHE A 143 -10.77 -4.74 8.74
CA PHE A 143 -10.53 -4.92 10.17
C PHE A 143 -11.77 -4.67 11.03
N ASP A 144 -12.57 -3.66 10.65
CA ASP A 144 -13.88 -3.38 11.26
C ASP A 144 -14.99 -4.22 10.60
N LYS A 145 -14.83 -5.55 10.59
CA LYS A 145 -15.68 -6.50 9.86
C LYS A 145 -17.19 -6.38 10.12
N TYR A 146 -17.58 -5.81 11.25
CA TYR A 146 -18.99 -5.56 11.59
C TYR A 146 -19.57 -4.30 10.93
N ARG A 147 -18.73 -3.45 10.35
CA ARG A 147 -19.17 -2.32 9.52
C ARG A 147 -19.23 -2.79 8.07
N HIS A 148 -20.43 -2.70 7.48
CA HIS A 148 -20.66 -3.14 6.10
C HIS A 148 -19.63 -2.55 5.11
N TYR A 149 -19.33 -1.27 5.24
CA TYR A 149 -18.35 -0.60 4.36
C TYR A 149 -16.94 -1.17 4.46
N SER A 150 -16.49 -1.56 5.66
CA SER A 150 -15.15 -2.14 5.83
C SER A 150 -15.09 -3.55 5.25
N ALA A 151 -16.13 -4.37 5.45
CA ALA A 151 -16.23 -5.70 4.87
C ALA A 151 -16.27 -5.65 3.33
N GLU A 152 -17.06 -4.75 2.76
CA GLU A 152 -17.15 -4.51 1.31
C GLU A 152 -15.81 -4.05 0.73
N ALA A 153 -15.15 -3.08 1.38
CA ALA A 153 -13.84 -2.59 0.97
C ALA A 153 -12.78 -3.70 0.95
N GLY A 154 -12.76 -4.54 1.99
CA GLY A 154 -11.86 -5.69 2.06
C GLY A 154 -12.13 -6.72 0.96
N ALA A 155 -13.40 -7.04 0.71
CA ALA A 155 -13.79 -7.96 -0.36
C ALA A 155 -13.40 -7.42 -1.75
N LYS A 156 -13.66 -6.15 -2.05
CA LYS A 156 -13.25 -5.49 -3.30
C LYS A 156 -11.74 -5.49 -3.46
N PHE A 157 -11.01 -5.18 -2.38
CA PHE A 157 -9.55 -5.15 -2.41
C PHE A 157 -8.96 -6.53 -2.69
N ILE A 158 -9.37 -7.58 -1.95
CA ILE A 158 -8.78 -8.91 -2.11
C ILE A 158 -9.11 -9.53 -3.47
N LEU A 159 -10.34 -9.41 -3.96
CA LEU A 159 -10.74 -9.95 -5.25
C LEU A 159 -9.96 -9.31 -6.41
N THR A 160 -9.84 -7.98 -6.40
CA THR A 160 -9.10 -7.26 -7.43
C THR A 160 -7.59 -7.48 -7.31
N ALA A 161 -7.05 -7.57 -6.10
CA ALA A 161 -5.64 -7.88 -5.87
C ALA A 161 -5.27 -9.28 -6.38
N THR A 162 -6.08 -10.30 -6.06
CA THR A 162 -5.83 -11.68 -6.50
C THR A 162 -5.94 -11.82 -8.03
N PHE A 163 -6.91 -11.15 -8.64
CA PHE A 163 -7.01 -11.11 -10.11
C PHE A 163 -5.75 -10.47 -10.72
N SER A 164 -5.31 -9.36 -10.18
CA SER A 164 -4.14 -8.63 -10.66
C SER A 164 -2.83 -9.43 -10.50
N SER A 165 -2.66 -10.11 -9.37
CA SER A 165 -1.49 -10.98 -9.15
C SER A 165 -1.51 -12.20 -10.07
N GLY A 166 -2.68 -12.73 -10.40
CA GLY A 166 -2.84 -13.78 -11.42
C GLY A 166 -2.39 -13.32 -12.82
N VAL A 167 -2.79 -12.11 -13.23
CA VAL A 167 -2.33 -11.49 -14.49
C VAL A 167 -0.82 -11.29 -14.49
N MET A 168 -0.24 -10.86 -13.38
CA MET A 168 1.20 -10.69 -13.23
C MET A 168 1.95 -12.02 -13.34
N LEU A 169 1.46 -13.08 -12.68
CA LEU A 169 2.03 -14.44 -12.79
C LEU A 169 2.03 -14.93 -14.23
N PHE A 170 0.94 -14.66 -14.96
CA PHE A 170 0.85 -15.00 -16.37
C PHE A 170 1.94 -14.26 -17.18
N GLY A 171 2.18 -12.97 -16.87
CA GLY A 171 3.30 -12.22 -17.44
C GLY A 171 4.67 -12.83 -17.11
N ILE A 172 4.89 -13.22 -15.85
CA ILE A 172 6.13 -13.91 -15.43
C ILE A 172 6.31 -15.23 -16.18
N SER A 173 5.22 -15.98 -16.43
CA SER A 173 5.30 -17.24 -17.17
C SER A 173 5.77 -17.04 -18.62
N PHE A 174 5.39 -15.96 -19.28
CA PHE A 174 5.90 -15.62 -20.60
C PHE A 174 7.38 -15.27 -20.59
N ILE A 175 7.83 -14.51 -19.59
CA ILE A 175 9.26 -14.21 -19.42
C ILE A 175 10.04 -15.50 -19.18
N TYR A 176 9.55 -16.38 -18.30
CA TYR A 176 10.15 -17.68 -18.05
C TYR A 176 10.20 -18.56 -19.31
N GLY A 177 9.09 -18.61 -20.08
CA GLY A 177 9.03 -19.34 -21.35
C GLY A 177 10.05 -18.86 -22.39
N ALA A 178 10.39 -17.56 -22.37
CA ALA A 178 11.36 -16.97 -23.29
C ALA A 178 12.83 -17.13 -22.81
N THR A 179 13.07 -17.16 -21.49
CA THR A 179 14.43 -17.09 -20.92
C THR A 179 14.88 -18.37 -20.23
N GLY A 180 13.93 -19.22 -19.79
CA GLY A 180 14.19 -20.46 -19.05
C GLY A 180 14.69 -20.24 -17.62
N THR A 181 14.59 -19.02 -17.08
CA THR A 181 15.07 -18.68 -15.73
C THR A 181 14.17 -17.65 -15.07
N LEU A 182 14.20 -17.58 -13.73
CA LEU A 182 13.47 -16.59 -12.93
C LEU A 182 14.42 -15.67 -12.12
N TYR A 183 15.73 -15.90 -12.16
CA TYR A 183 16.72 -15.00 -11.57
C TYR A 183 16.85 -13.74 -12.41
N PHE A 184 16.81 -12.57 -11.79
CA PHE A 184 16.80 -11.29 -12.50
C PHE A 184 18.05 -11.10 -13.37
N ASP A 185 19.22 -11.45 -12.85
CA ASP A 185 20.48 -11.31 -13.57
C ASP A 185 20.55 -12.22 -14.80
N ASP A 186 20.05 -13.45 -14.69
CA ASP A 186 20.00 -14.41 -15.80
C ASP A 186 18.94 -14.03 -16.83
N VAL A 187 17.78 -13.50 -16.37
CA VAL A 187 16.73 -13.03 -17.28
C VAL A 187 17.25 -11.91 -18.16
N VAL A 188 17.93 -10.90 -17.58
CA VAL A 188 18.52 -9.79 -18.35
C VAL A 188 19.48 -10.29 -19.42
N ALA A 189 20.34 -11.26 -19.08
CA ALA A 189 21.33 -11.81 -20.00
C ALA A 189 20.71 -12.56 -21.19
N LYS A 190 19.50 -13.14 -21.00
CA LYS A 190 18.81 -13.96 -22.01
C LYS A 190 17.63 -13.27 -22.66
N LEU A 191 17.20 -12.12 -22.13
CA LEU A 191 16.02 -11.43 -22.59
C LEU A 191 16.22 -10.82 -23.97
N THR A 192 15.51 -11.34 -24.95
CA THR A 192 15.41 -10.77 -26.29
C THR A 192 14.08 -10.08 -26.50
N VAL A 193 14.07 -8.99 -27.27
CA VAL A 193 12.84 -8.25 -27.56
C VAL A 193 12.02 -9.01 -28.60
N THR A 194 10.98 -9.68 -28.15
CA THR A 194 10.04 -10.44 -28.97
C THR A 194 8.62 -10.08 -28.59
N PRO A 195 7.60 -10.35 -29.44
CA PRO A 195 6.20 -10.15 -29.05
C PRO A 195 5.81 -10.85 -27.75
N LEU A 196 6.39 -12.03 -27.47
CA LEU A 196 6.16 -12.79 -26.25
C LEU A 196 6.70 -12.06 -25.01
N THR A 197 7.92 -11.54 -25.06
CA THR A 197 8.55 -10.84 -23.94
C THR A 197 7.91 -9.46 -23.71
N ILE A 198 7.47 -8.76 -24.77
CA ILE A 198 6.70 -7.52 -24.66
C ILE A 198 5.37 -7.79 -23.96
N MET A 199 4.65 -8.84 -24.35
CA MET A 199 3.39 -9.24 -23.72
C MET A 199 3.61 -9.62 -22.24
N GLY A 200 4.68 -10.37 -21.93
CA GLY A 200 5.08 -10.69 -20.56
C GLY A 200 5.33 -9.45 -19.71
N MET A 201 6.03 -8.46 -20.24
CA MET A 201 6.29 -7.19 -19.58
C MET A 201 4.97 -6.42 -19.32
N VAL A 202 4.07 -6.33 -20.29
CA VAL A 202 2.80 -5.62 -20.16
C VAL A 202 1.91 -6.28 -19.09
N PHE A 203 1.79 -7.60 -19.06
CA PHE A 203 1.03 -8.32 -18.04
C PHE A 203 1.67 -8.17 -16.66
N PHE A 204 3.00 -8.26 -16.56
CA PHE A 204 3.71 -7.99 -15.30
C PHE A 204 3.45 -6.58 -14.78
N PHE A 205 3.58 -5.58 -15.67
CA PHE A 205 3.29 -4.19 -15.35
C PHE A 205 1.84 -3.97 -14.90
N SER A 206 0.88 -4.64 -15.53
CA SER A 206 -0.54 -4.53 -15.16
C SER A 206 -0.78 -4.93 -13.72
N GLY A 207 -0.13 -6.00 -13.24
CA GLY A 207 -0.23 -6.43 -11.85
C GLY A 207 0.36 -5.45 -10.85
N LEU A 208 1.55 -4.92 -11.11
CA LEU A 208 2.15 -3.89 -10.25
C LEU A 208 1.46 -2.53 -10.40
N GLY A 209 0.98 -2.19 -11.59
CA GLY A 209 0.18 -0.99 -11.83
C GLY A 209 -1.07 -0.95 -10.96
N PHE A 210 -1.73 -2.11 -10.76
CA PHE A 210 -2.79 -2.26 -9.79
C PHE A 210 -2.33 -1.91 -8.37
N LYS A 211 -1.22 -2.49 -7.90
CA LYS A 211 -0.69 -2.27 -6.54
C LYS A 211 -0.36 -0.81 -6.26
N ILE A 212 0.15 -0.09 -7.27
CA ILE A 212 0.48 1.33 -7.20
C ILE A 212 -0.76 2.21 -7.43
N SER A 213 -1.85 1.64 -7.96
CA SER A 213 -3.08 2.34 -8.36
C SER A 213 -2.91 3.25 -9.57
N LEU A 214 -2.11 2.85 -10.54
CA LEU A 214 -1.97 3.58 -11.80
C LEU A 214 -3.21 3.39 -12.69
N VAL A 215 -3.59 4.41 -13.47
CA VAL A 215 -4.66 4.29 -14.46
C VAL A 215 -4.18 3.40 -15.61
N PRO A 216 -4.96 2.37 -16.06
CA PRO A 216 -6.36 2.11 -15.75
C PRO A 216 -6.63 1.20 -14.54
N PHE A 217 -5.64 0.75 -13.80
CA PHE A 217 -5.75 -0.24 -12.72
C PHE A 217 -6.16 0.33 -11.35
N HIS A 218 -6.74 1.51 -11.30
CA HIS A 218 -6.98 2.31 -10.09
C HIS A 218 -8.36 2.13 -9.43
N PHE A 219 -9.31 1.41 -10.05
CA PHE A 219 -10.73 1.40 -9.66
C PHE A 219 -11.01 0.94 -8.23
N TRP A 220 -10.15 0.09 -7.67
CA TRP A 220 -10.29 -0.40 -6.30
C TRP A 220 -10.00 0.67 -5.23
N THR A 221 -9.20 1.68 -5.56
CA THR A 221 -8.56 2.57 -4.58
C THR A 221 -9.56 3.44 -3.83
N ALA A 222 -10.50 4.05 -4.54
CA ALA A 222 -11.47 4.97 -3.94
C ALA A 222 -12.40 4.26 -2.94
N ASP A 223 -12.93 3.11 -3.29
CA ASP A 223 -13.84 2.34 -2.45
C ASP A 223 -13.11 1.73 -1.25
N THR A 224 -11.89 1.22 -1.47
CA THR A 224 -11.06 0.67 -0.39
C THR A 224 -10.66 1.75 0.62
N TYR A 225 -10.25 2.93 0.18
CA TYR A 225 -9.87 4.03 1.10
C TYR A 225 -11.06 4.54 1.89
N GLN A 226 -12.23 4.62 1.27
CA GLN A 226 -13.44 5.06 1.95
C GLN A 226 -13.88 4.08 3.04
N GLY A 227 -13.83 2.78 2.77
CA GLY A 227 -14.35 1.76 3.67
C GLY A 227 -13.37 1.27 4.73
N ALA A 228 -12.06 1.33 4.50
CA ALA A 228 -11.05 0.91 5.46
C ALA A 228 -10.97 1.86 6.68
N PRO A 229 -10.52 1.37 7.85
CA PRO A 229 -10.17 2.24 8.98
C PRO A 229 -9.14 3.30 8.56
N THR A 230 -9.25 4.53 9.05
CA THR A 230 -8.45 5.67 8.57
C THR A 230 -6.96 5.45 8.74
N THR A 231 -6.51 4.87 9.84
CA THR A 231 -5.11 4.50 10.08
C THR A 231 -4.60 3.47 9.04
N VAL A 232 -5.43 2.46 8.73
CA VAL A 232 -5.11 1.45 7.70
C VAL A 232 -5.06 2.08 6.32
N THR A 233 -5.96 3.03 6.02
CA THR A 233 -5.94 3.79 4.77
C THR A 233 -4.63 4.55 4.61
N GLY A 234 -4.13 5.20 5.66
CA GLY A 234 -2.82 5.85 5.68
C GLY A 234 -1.69 4.87 5.35
N TYR A 235 -1.66 3.71 6.01
CA TYR A 235 -0.67 2.66 5.78
C TYR A 235 -0.67 2.16 4.33
N LEU A 236 -1.87 1.84 3.81
CA LEU A 236 -2.06 1.36 2.45
C LEU A 236 -1.66 2.42 1.41
N SER A 237 -1.99 3.70 1.65
CA SER A 237 -1.78 4.79 0.70
C SER A 237 -0.31 5.11 0.46
N VAL A 238 0.52 4.91 1.46
CA VAL A 238 1.91 5.39 1.46
C VAL A 238 2.91 4.25 1.48
N VAL A 239 2.90 3.42 2.52
CA VAL A 239 3.94 2.40 2.72
C VAL A 239 3.81 1.29 1.68
N SER A 240 2.60 0.79 1.46
CA SER A 240 2.34 -0.27 0.47
C SER A 240 2.61 0.20 -0.96
N LYS A 241 2.18 1.41 -1.32
CA LYS A 241 2.45 1.98 -2.66
C LYS A 241 3.92 2.32 -2.85
N GLY A 242 4.57 2.88 -1.84
CA GLY A 242 6.00 3.18 -1.88
C GLY A 242 6.82 1.93 -2.15
N ALA A 243 6.57 0.84 -1.43
CA ALA A 243 7.23 -0.44 -1.65
C ALA A 243 7.03 -0.97 -3.07
N ALA A 244 5.80 -0.91 -3.60
CA ALA A 244 5.50 -1.35 -4.96
C ALA A 244 6.16 -0.46 -6.02
N ALA A 245 6.25 0.86 -5.79
CA ALA A 245 6.93 1.80 -6.69
C ALA A 245 8.43 1.53 -6.75
N PHE A 246 9.09 1.29 -5.62
CA PHE A 246 10.51 0.90 -5.59
C PHE A 246 10.76 -0.43 -6.30
N ALA A 247 9.91 -1.42 -6.06
CA ALA A 247 10.02 -2.72 -6.69
C ALA A 247 9.83 -2.63 -8.22
N LEU A 248 8.83 -1.85 -8.68
CA LEU A 248 8.63 -1.60 -10.11
C LEU A 248 9.84 -0.89 -10.73
N CYS A 249 10.35 0.14 -10.06
CA CYS A 249 11.54 0.85 -10.51
C CYS A 249 12.74 -0.11 -10.67
N ALA A 250 13.02 -0.90 -9.64
CA ALA A 250 14.13 -1.85 -9.65
C ALA A 250 13.99 -2.89 -10.78
N ILE A 251 12.80 -3.43 -11.00
CA ILE A 251 12.57 -4.45 -12.04
C ILE A 251 12.62 -3.83 -13.42
N LEU A 252 12.04 -2.65 -13.66
CA LEU A 252 12.09 -1.98 -14.96
C LEU A 252 13.53 -1.62 -15.34
N MET A 253 14.28 -1.05 -14.40
CA MET A 253 15.67 -0.64 -14.64
C MET A 253 16.65 -1.81 -14.71
N LYS A 254 16.38 -2.91 -14.00
CA LYS A 254 17.27 -4.08 -13.97
C LYS A 254 16.81 -5.13 -14.96
N VAL A 255 15.63 -5.71 -14.80
CA VAL A 255 15.16 -6.87 -15.56
C VAL A 255 14.75 -6.49 -16.99
N PHE A 256 14.00 -5.39 -17.13
CA PHE A 256 13.52 -4.90 -18.42
C PHE A 256 14.40 -3.80 -19.04
N ALA A 257 15.67 -3.70 -18.61
CA ALA A 257 16.65 -2.77 -19.21
C ALA A 257 16.75 -2.90 -20.75
N PRO A 258 16.76 -4.11 -21.36
CA PRO A 258 16.79 -4.23 -22.81
C PRO A 258 15.54 -3.69 -23.52
N MET A 259 14.44 -3.45 -22.77
CA MET A 259 13.13 -3.05 -23.27
C MET A 259 12.77 -1.59 -22.93
N VAL A 260 13.74 -0.76 -22.57
CA VAL A 260 13.55 0.67 -22.19
C VAL A 260 12.66 1.44 -23.18
N PRO A 261 12.83 1.37 -24.51
CA PRO A 261 11.97 2.11 -25.44
C PRO A 261 10.48 1.77 -25.29
N TYR A 262 10.15 0.51 -24.99
CA TYR A 262 8.76 0.04 -24.88
C TYR A 262 8.12 0.46 -23.57
N TRP A 263 8.74 0.16 -22.42
CA TRP A 263 8.13 0.48 -21.14
C TRP A 263 8.16 1.98 -20.81
N ARG A 264 9.13 2.73 -21.35
CA ARG A 264 9.18 4.19 -21.16
C ARG A 264 7.98 4.88 -21.81
N TYR A 265 7.64 4.56 -23.06
CA TYR A 265 6.46 5.10 -23.72
C TYR A 265 5.16 4.68 -23.03
N MET A 266 5.07 3.42 -22.61
CA MET A 266 3.93 2.92 -21.85
C MET A 266 3.75 3.69 -20.54
N LEU A 267 4.83 3.92 -19.78
CA LEU A 267 4.79 4.70 -18.54
C LEU A 267 4.39 6.15 -18.80
N MET A 268 4.89 6.80 -19.83
CA MET A 268 4.50 8.18 -20.17
C MET A 268 2.99 8.31 -20.35
N ILE A 269 2.38 7.40 -21.09
CA ILE A 269 0.92 7.37 -21.31
C ILE A 269 0.20 7.16 -19.97
N VAL A 270 0.60 6.16 -19.22
CA VAL A 270 -0.01 5.80 -17.91
C VAL A 270 0.12 6.94 -16.90
N VAL A 271 1.25 7.64 -16.86
CA VAL A 271 1.48 8.80 -15.98
C VAL A 271 0.54 9.96 -16.31
N VAL A 272 0.46 10.34 -17.61
CA VAL A 272 -0.42 11.42 -18.04
C VAL A 272 -1.88 11.08 -17.71
N LEU A 273 -2.32 9.85 -18.00
CA LEU A 273 -3.67 9.40 -17.69
C LEU A 273 -3.92 9.39 -16.18
N SER A 274 -2.96 8.89 -15.37
CA SER A 274 -3.12 8.82 -13.91
C SER A 274 -3.28 10.20 -13.28
N ILE A 275 -2.44 11.16 -13.67
CA ILE A 275 -2.51 12.52 -13.15
C ILE A 275 -3.82 13.20 -13.60
N THR A 276 -4.16 13.11 -14.88
CA THR A 276 -5.33 13.79 -15.44
C THR A 276 -6.64 13.22 -14.88
N VAL A 277 -6.83 11.91 -14.98
CA VAL A 277 -8.07 11.24 -14.55
C VAL A 277 -8.27 11.41 -13.05
N ALA A 278 -7.22 11.20 -12.24
CA ALA A 278 -7.33 11.31 -10.79
C ALA A 278 -7.73 12.74 -10.36
N ASN A 279 -7.12 13.78 -10.93
CA ASN A 279 -7.46 15.16 -10.58
C ASN A 279 -8.88 15.55 -11.00
N LEU A 280 -9.35 15.10 -12.17
CA LEU A 280 -10.73 15.34 -12.61
C LEU A 280 -11.76 14.68 -11.69
N PHE A 281 -11.51 13.44 -11.25
CA PHE A 281 -12.40 12.74 -10.33
C PHE A 281 -12.32 13.30 -8.90
N ALA A 282 -11.16 13.80 -8.46
CA ALA A 282 -10.99 14.39 -7.13
C ALA A 282 -11.92 15.60 -6.90
N ILE A 283 -12.10 16.47 -7.90
CA ILE A 283 -12.89 17.69 -7.81
C ILE A 283 -14.35 17.42 -7.38
N HIS A 284 -14.90 16.27 -7.76
CA HIS A 284 -16.31 15.93 -7.49
C HIS A 284 -16.53 15.14 -6.18
N GLN A 285 -15.47 14.87 -5.42
CA GLN A 285 -15.59 14.09 -4.19
C GLN A 285 -16.11 14.96 -3.03
N LYS A 286 -17.03 14.38 -2.25
CA LYS A 286 -17.54 14.97 -1.00
C LYS A 286 -17.01 14.27 0.25
N ASN A 287 -16.54 13.04 0.10
CA ASN A 287 -15.90 12.26 1.16
C ASN A 287 -14.39 12.49 1.13
N LEU A 288 -13.80 12.88 2.25
CA LEU A 288 -12.40 13.26 2.30
C LEU A 288 -11.45 12.06 2.07
N LYS A 289 -11.81 10.85 2.54
CA LYS A 289 -11.01 9.65 2.27
C LYS A 289 -11.04 9.27 0.77
N ARG A 290 -12.18 9.43 0.09
CA ARG A 290 -12.24 9.25 -1.37
C ARG A 290 -11.44 10.31 -2.11
N PHE A 291 -11.49 11.56 -1.67
CA PHE A 291 -10.65 12.63 -2.21
C PHE A 291 -9.16 12.27 -2.08
N MET A 292 -8.73 11.82 -0.89
CA MET A 292 -7.36 11.37 -0.66
C MET A 292 -6.98 10.14 -1.51
N ALA A 293 -7.94 9.28 -1.85
CA ALA A 293 -7.69 8.16 -2.78
C ALA A 293 -7.32 8.66 -4.18
N PHE A 294 -8.08 9.61 -4.73
CA PHE A 294 -7.76 10.21 -6.04
C PHE A 294 -6.49 11.04 -5.99
N SER A 295 -6.24 11.79 -4.91
CA SER A 295 -4.95 12.43 -4.66
C SER A 295 -3.80 11.42 -4.70
N SER A 296 -3.96 10.27 -4.05
CA SER A 296 -2.96 9.20 -4.02
C SER A 296 -2.73 8.55 -5.40
N ILE A 297 -3.74 8.48 -6.29
CA ILE A 297 -3.59 8.02 -7.68
C ILE A 297 -2.78 9.04 -8.48
N SER A 298 -3.05 10.34 -8.33
CA SER A 298 -2.27 11.40 -8.95
C SER A 298 -0.80 11.37 -8.49
N GLN A 299 -0.57 11.20 -7.19
CA GLN A 299 0.77 11.09 -6.62
C GLN A 299 1.53 9.85 -7.14
N ALA A 300 0.84 8.73 -7.36
CA ALA A 300 1.43 7.56 -8.01
C ALA A 300 1.94 7.89 -9.43
N GLY A 301 1.21 8.71 -10.18
CA GLY A 301 1.68 9.24 -11.45
C GLY A 301 2.97 10.07 -11.32
N TYR A 302 3.03 10.99 -10.34
CA TYR A 302 4.25 11.79 -10.09
C TYR A 302 5.45 10.93 -9.67
N ILE A 303 5.24 9.91 -8.82
CA ILE A 303 6.27 8.95 -8.42
C ILE A 303 6.88 8.25 -9.65
N MET A 304 6.06 7.89 -10.64
CA MET A 304 6.53 7.22 -11.85
C MET A 304 7.35 8.13 -12.78
N LEU A 305 7.28 9.45 -12.67
CA LEU A 305 8.17 10.35 -13.42
C LEU A 305 9.65 10.12 -13.06
N ALA A 306 9.95 9.81 -11.81
CA ALA A 306 11.31 9.46 -11.38
C ALA A 306 11.83 8.19 -12.08
N VAL A 307 10.94 7.22 -12.37
CA VAL A 307 11.28 5.98 -13.08
C VAL A 307 11.54 6.24 -14.57
N ILE A 308 10.77 7.12 -15.20
CA ILE A 308 10.94 7.47 -16.63
C ILE A 308 12.32 8.06 -16.92
N GLY A 309 12.91 8.76 -15.94
CA GLY A 309 14.23 9.36 -16.06
C GLY A 309 15.38 8.36 -16.26
N ASP A 310 15.17 7.08 -15.96
CA ASP A 310 16.08 5.95 -16.21
C ASP A 310 17.55 6.26 -15.84
N SER A 311 17.77 6.70 -14.61
CA SER A 311 19.09 7.09 -14.14
C SER A 311 19.27 6.82 -12.63
N ALA A 312 20.50 6.78 -12.16
CA ALA A 312 20.80 6.71 -10.72
C ALA A 312 20.17 7.88 -9.94
N MET A 313 20.06 9.06 -10.57
CA MET A 313 19.34 10.20 -10.00
C MET A 313 17.84 9.93 -9.87
N GLY A 314 17.25 9.14 -10.78
CA GLY A 314 15.84 8.72 -10.70
C GLY A 314 15.54 7.91 -9.45
N VAL A 315 16.41 6.97 -9.06
CA VAL A 315 16.25 6.18 -7.82
C VAL A 315 16.37 7.08 -6.59
N THR A 316 17.29 8.04 -6.60
CA THR A 316 17.45 9.01 -5.51
C THR A 316 16.22 9.91 -5.41
N ALA A 317 15.73 10.44 -6.54
CA ALA A 317 14.53 11.25 -6.61
C ALA A 317 13.29 10.48 -6.12
N LEU A 318 13.15 9.21 -6.52
CA LEU A 318 12.10 8.32 -6.06
C LEU A 318 12.14 8.15 -4.54
N SER A 319 13.32 7.89 -3.97
CA SER A 319 13.51 7.70 -2.53
C SER A 319 13.15 8.96 -1.75
N TYR A 320 13.63 10.11 -2.20
CA TYR A 320 13.31 11.40 -1.61
C TYR A 320 11.80 11.71 -1.68
N TYR A 321 11.20 11.51 -2.86
CA TYR A 321 9.78 11.76 -3.06
C TYR A 321 8.91 10.88 -2.15
N VAL A 322 9.20 9.57 -2.10
CA VAL A 322 8.45 8.64 -1.24
C VAL A 322 8.61 9.02 0.22
N LEU A 323 9.80 9.40 0.69
CA LEU A 323 10.01 9.83 2.07
C LEU A 323 9.14 11.05 2.43
N ILE A 324 9.16 12.09 1.59
CA ILE A 324 8.33 13.29 1.82
C ILE A 324 6.84 12.94 1.75
N TYR A 325 6.44 12.09 0.81
CA TYR A 325 5.07 11.65 0.66
C TYR A 325 4.59 10.84 1.89
N VAL A 326 5.46 10.00 2.47
CA VAL A 326 5.19 9.29 3.74
C VAL A 326 4.82 10.29 4.84
N VAL A 327 5.68 11.27 5.08
CA VAL A 327 5.46 12.24 6.17
C VAL A 327 4.23 13.09 5.92
N ALA A 328 4.11 13.70 4.74
CA ALA A 328 3.02 14.61 4.41
C ALA A 328 1.65 13.91 4.44
N ASN A 329 1.56 12.74 3.82
CA ASN A 329 0.28 12.04 3.68
C ASN A 329 -0.17 11.41 5.00
N LEU A 330 0.73 10.83 5.79
CA LEU A 330 0.40 10.32 7.11
C LEU A 330 -0.03 11.46 8.06
N ALA A 331 0.58 12.66 7.97
CA ALA A 331 0.11 13.82 8.72
C ALA A 331 -1.33 14.19 8.36
N VAL A 332 -1.70 14.17 7.08
CA VAL A 332 -3.08 14.41 6.64
C VAL A 332 -4.02 13.33 7.19
N PHE A 333 -3.65 12.05 7.14
CA PHE A 333 -4.48 10.98 7.70
C PHE A 333 -4.60 11.04 9.22
N THR A 334 -3.61 11.59 9.95
CA THR A 334 -3.74 11.87 11.38
C THR A 334 -4.83 12.88 11.65
N ILE A 335 -4.84 13.98 10.88
CA ILE A 335 -5.88 15.02 11.01
C ILE A 335 -7.26 14.43 10.68
N ILE A 336 -7.36 13.63 9.61
CA ILE A 336 -8.62 12.98 9.23
C ILE A 336 -9.11 12.07 10.36
N SER A 337 -8.24 11.25 10.95
CA SER A 337 -8.60 10.37 12.05
C SER A 337 -9.08 11.15 13.28
N SER A 338 -8.38 12.22 13.64
CA SER A 338 -8.77 13.07 14.77
C SER A 338 -10.13 13.74 14.57
N VAL A 339 -10.38 14.27 13.37
CA VAL A 339 -11.70 14.90 13.05
C VAL A 339 -12.80 13.84 13.00
N GLU A 340 -12.54 12.66 12.42
CA GLU A 340 -13.48 11.54 12.40
C GLU A 340 -13.91 11.14 13.82
N GLU A 341 -12.98 11.12 14.78
CA GLU A 341 -13.26 10.80 16.18
C GLU A 341 -14.15 11.85 16.85
N HIS A 342 -13.82 13.11 16.67
CA HIS A 342 -14.57 14.20 17.28
C HIS A 342 -15.99 14.36 16.70
N ASN A 343 -16.19 13.97 15.44
CA ASN A 343 -17.47 14.11 14.74
C ASN A 343 -18.30 12.81 14.68
N GLY A 344 -18.02 11.82 15.54
CA GLY A 344 -18.78 10.58 15.62
C GLY A 344 -18.69 9.69 14.38
N GLY A 345 -17.56 9.71 13.66
CA GLY A 345 -17.29 8.86 12.50
C GLY A 345 -17.62 9.51 11.14
N VAL A 346 -17.95 10.80 11.11
CA VAL A 346 -18.27 11.52 9.86
C VAL A 346 -16.99 11.97 9.16
N VAL A 347 -16.82 11.57 7.89
CA VAL A 347 -15.64 11.85 7.04
C VAL A 347 -16.00 12.76 5.86
N SER A 348 -17.12 13.49 5.95
CA SER A 348 -17.53 14.48 4.95
C SER A 348 -16.63 15.71 5.00
N MET A 349 -16.37 16.34 3.84
CA MET A 349 -15.64 17.62 3.79
C MET A 349 -16.34 18.73 4.59
N ASP A 350 -17.66 18.66 4.72
CA ASP A 350 -18.44 19.63 5.50
C ASP A 350 -18.11 19.59 7.01
N ALA A 351 -17.60 18.46 7.51
CA ALA A 351 -17.14 18.31 8.90
C ALA A 351 -15.95 19.20 9.25
N TYR A 352 -15.24 19.72 8.23
CA TYR A 352 -14.09 20.61 8.40
C TYR A 352 -14.46 22.10 8.36
N ASN A 353 -15.75 22.44 8.15
CA ASN A 353 -16.20 23.81 8.12
C ASN A 353 -16.04 24.46 9.51
N GLY A 354 -15.32 25.55 9.56
CA GLY A 354 -15.09 26.31 10.80
C GLY A 354 -13.95 25.76 11.68
N PHE A 355 -13.14 24.83 11.19
CA PHE A 355 -12.02 24.25 11.93
C PHE A 355 -10.93 25.28 12.33
N TYR A 356 -10.98 26.49 11.78
CA TYR A 356 -10.10 27.63 12.12
C TYR A 356 -10.55 28.41 13.36
N LYS A 357 -11.74 28.12 13.92
CA LYS A 357 -12.28 28.75 15.15
C LYS A 357 -11.86 27.99 16.39
#